data_5608b2d45b80d73a993aec38a899daec
#
_entry.id   5608b2d45b80d73a993aec38a899daec
#
_cell.length_a   1.000
_cell.length_b   1.000
_cell.length_c   1.000
_cell.angle_alpha   90.00
_cell.angle_beta   90.00
_cell.angle_gamma   90.00
#
_symmetry.space_group_name_H-M   'P 1'
#
loop_
_entity.id
_entity.type
_entity.pdbx_description
1 polymer ?
#
loop_
_entity_poly.entity_id
_entity_poly.type
_entity_poly.pdbx_seq_one_letter_code
_entity_poly.pdbx_strand_id
1 'polypeptide(L)'
;MKKIKINDFIKLEYTARIKNTNEIFDLTSEELAKKEGIFNKEINYGPKIICVGQKEILSELDNFLINKELNKGYKIELSPEQTFGNRNNKLIKTLNTQNLLKQKINPYPGMQLNLGNLMGIIRSVTNGRTLIDFNHPLAGKVLSYELKIIEIIEDPKLKLESLLKNTLNVELELEINEKTAIIYLELPKTTEEKLKDLIKKLIPELENIVFQKKRTKK
;
A
#
# COMPACT_ATOMS: atom_id res chain seq x y z
N MET A 1 24.29 17.76 1.34
CA MET A 1 23.06 17.25 0.71
C MET A 1 21.99 17.04 1.78
N LYS A 2 20.73 17.40 1.51
CA LYS A 2 19.62 17.24 2.46
C LYS A 2 19.36 15.73 2.62
N LYS A 3 19.37 15.22 3.86
CA LYS A 3 19.09 13.82 4.19
C LYS A 3 17.67 13.67 4.70
N ILE A 4 17.03 12.58 4.38
CA ILE A 4 15.66 12.26 4.79
C ILE A 4 15.59 11.99 6.28
N LYS A 5 14.61 12.58 6.94
CA LYS A 5 14.32 12.43 8.38
C LYS A 5 12.94 11.79 8.59
N ILE A 6 12.72 11.33 9.81
CA ILE A 6 11.38 10.90 10.26
C ILE A 6 10.43 12.10 10.15
N ASN A 7 9.22 11.84 9.68
CA ASN A 7 8.14 12.79 9.39
C ASN A 7 8.38 13.69 8.15
N ASP A 8 9.46 13.49 7.39
CA ASP A 8 9.56 14.12 6.09
C ASP A 8 8.53 13.48 5.13
N PHE A 9 7.81 14.31 4.41
CA PHE A 9 7.00 13.87 3.27
C PHE A 9 7.90 13.82 2.05
N ILE A 10 7.98 12.66 1.42
CA ILE A 10 8.85 12.44 0.26
C ILE A 10 8.08 11.91 -0.93
N LYS A 11 8.51 12.28 -2.11
CA LYS A 11 8.04 11.72 -3.38
C LYS A 11 8.98 10.60 -3.80
N LEU A 12 8.43 9.39 -3.86
CA LEU A 12 9.17 8.14 -4.04
C LEU A 12 8.76 7.44 -5.33
N GLU A 13 9.74 7.10 -6.16
CA GLU A 13 9.61 6.13 -7.24
C GLU A 13 10.21 4.80 -6.82
N TYR A 14 9.57 3.70 -7.22
CA TYR A 14 10.12 2.37 -6.98
C TYR A 14 9.62 1.33 -7.98
N THR A 15 10.39 0.24 -8.05
CA THR A 15 10.00 -1.02 -8.70
C THR A 15 10.28 -2.14 -7.73
N ALA A 16 9.27 -2.96 -7.45
CA ALA A 16 9.33 -4.07 -6.54
C ALA A 16 9.23 -5.41 -7.30
N ARG A 17 10.22 -6.28 -7.06
CA ARG A 17 10.35 -7.58 -7.74
C ARG A 17 10.47 -8.71 -6.73
N ILE A 18 10.01 -9.89 -7.13
CA ILE A 18 10.33 -11.14 -6.46
C ILE A 18 11.74 -11.54 -6.88
N LYS A 19 12.69 -11.60 -5.94
CA LYS A 19 14.10 -11.78 -6.25
C LYS A 19 14.39 -12.99 -7.15
N ASN A 20 13.78 -14.13 -6.86
CA ASN A 20 14.11 -15.38 -7.53
C ASN A 20 13.54 -15.49 -8.95
N THR A 21 12.38 -14.91 -9.20
CA THR A 21 11.70 -14.98 -10.51
C THR A 21 11.87 -13.70 -11.33
N ASN A 22 12.37 -12.63 -10.71
CA ASN A 22 12.46 -11.28 -11.27
C ASN A 22 11.10 -10.68 -11.69
N GLU A 23 10.00 -11.31 -11.28
CA GLU A 23 8.63 -10.88 -11.54
C GLU A 23 8.33 -9.58 -10.79
N ILE A 24 7.82 -8.57 -11.50
CA ILE A 24 7.36 -7.32 -10.89
C ILE A 24 6.00 -7.57 -10.24
N PHE A 25 5.84 -7.19 -8.98
CA PHE A 25 4.56 -7.28 -8.28
C PHE A 25 4.00 -5.90 -7.87
N ASP A 26 4.85 -4.85 -7.84
CA ASP A 26 4.43 -3.46 -7.60
C ASP A 26 5.43 -2.50 -8.23
N LEU A 27 4.97 -1.38 -8.78
CA LEU A 27 5.82 -0.34 -9.35
C LEU A 27 5.06 0.99 -9.49
N THR A 28 5.82 2.07 -9.57
CA THR A 28 5.28 3.42 -9.80
C THR A 28 5.39 3.88 -11.26
N SER A 29 6.25 3.26 -12.09
CA SER A 29 6.47 3.68 -13.47
C SER A 29 5.47 3.07 -14.44
N GLU A 30 4.61 3.90 -15.03
CA GLU A 30 3.68 3.51 -16.09
C GLU A 30 4.41 3.00 -17.34
N GLU A 31 5.50 3.68 -17.70
CA GLU A 31 6.30 3.30 -18.87
C GLU A 31 6.87 1.87 -18.71
N LEU A 32 7.43 1.58 -17.53
CA LEU A 32 7.93 0.24 -17.23
C LEU A 32 6.81 -0.80 -17.22
N ALA A 33 5.63 -0.46 -16.67
CA ALA A 33 4.47 -1.36 -16.68
C ALA A 33 4.05 -1.72 -18.12
N LYS A 34 4.03 -0.74 -19.03
CA LYS A 34 3.75 -0.96 -20.45
C LYS A 34 4.81 -1.83 -21.13
N LYS A 35 6.09 -1.55 -20.86
CA LYS A 35 7.22 -2.29 -21.42
C LYS A 35 7.22 -3.76 -21.00
N GLU A 36 6.90 -4.04 -19.74
CA GLU A 36 6.84 -5.39 -19.17
C GLU A 36 5.49 -6.10 -19.45
N GLY A 37 4.55 -5.44 -20.11
CA GLY A 37 3.25 -6.03 -20.47
C GLY A 37 2.28 -6.25 -19.30
N ILE A 38 2.51 -5.56 -18.17
CA ILE A 38 1.69 -5.65 -16.95
C ILE A 38 0.88 -4.38 -16.67
N PHE A 39 0.75 -3.51 -17.67
CA PHE A 39 -0.03 -2.28 -17.53
C PHE A 39 -1.49 -2.57 -17.24
N ASN A 40 -2.02 -1.93 -16.21
CA ASN A 40 -3.43 -1.98 -15.84
C ASN A 40 -4.00 -0.56 -15.73
N LYS A 41 -5.08 -0.26 -16.46
CA LYS A 41 -5.74 1.05 -16.46
C LYS A 41 -6.37 1.44 -15.12
N GLU A 42 -6.64 0.47 -14.25
CA GLU A 42 -7.22 0.70 -12.92
C GLU A 42 -6.17 1.13 -11.88
N ILE A 43 -4.88 0.97 -12.20
CA ILE A 43 -3.79 1.37 -11.32
C ILE A 43 -3.40 2.81 -11.63
N ASN A 44 -3.37 3.64 -10.60
CA ASN A 44 -2.86 4.99 -10.70
C ASN A 44 -1.33 4.95 -10.56
N TYR A 45 -0.64 4.98 -11.70
CA TYR A 45 0.81 5.06 -11.77
C TYR A 45 1.31 6.46 -11.41
N GLY A 46 2.57 6.56 -11.11
CA GLY A 46 3.27 7.79 -10.76
C GLY A 46 3.97 7.70 -9.41
N PRO A 47 4.90 8.63 -9.16
CA PRO A 47 5.60 8.67 -7.87
C PRO A 47 4.62 8.81 -6.71
N LYS A 48 4.80 8.01 -5.65
CA LYS A 48 3.98 8.05 -4.44
C LYS A 48 4.54 9.07 -3.45
N ILE A 49 3.67 9.85 -2.83
CA ILE A 49 4.03 10.70 -1.70
C ILE A 49 3.73 9.93 -0.43
N ILE A 50 4.74 9.78 0.42
CA ILE A 50 4.64 9.09 1.71
C ILE A 50 5.26 9.94 2.82
N CYS A 51 4.78 9.76 4.04
CA CYS A 51 5.37 10.33 5.25
C CYS A 51 6.27 9.29 5.92
N VAL A 52 7.59 9.55 5.95
CA VAL A 52 8.59 8.62 6.48
C VAL A 52 8.41 8.39 7.98
N GLY A 53 8.41 7.14 8.41
CA GLY A 53 8.20 6.73 9.80
C GLY A 53 6.75 6.49 10.17
N GLN A 54 5.79 6.68 9.25
CA GLN A 54 4.36 6.45 9.48
C GLN A 54 3.86 5.08 9.02
N LYS A 55 4.76 4.21 8.52
CA LYS A 55 4.47 2.85 8.06
C LYS A 55 3.41 2.79 6.93
N GLU A 56 3.40 3.79 6.08
CA GLU A 56 2.56 3.83 4.88
C GLU A 56 3.03 2.84 3.80
N ILE A 57 4.24 2.33 3.96
CA ILE A 57 4.85 1.25 3.18
C ILE A 57 5.38 0.17 4.14
N LEU A 58 6.01 -0.89 3.62
CA LEU A 58 6.65 -1.91 4.48
C LEU A 58 7.59 -1.27 5.50
N SER A 59 7.47 -1.64 6.78
CA SER A 59 8.21 -1.00 7.89
C SER A 59 9.72 -0.99 7.67
N GLU A 60 10.29 -2.08 7.13
CA GLU A 60 11.73 -2.15 6.87
C GLU A 60 12.14 -1.24 5.70
N LEU A 61 11.27 -1.07 4.71
CA LEU A 61 11.49 -0.13 3.62
C LEU A 61 11.41 1.32 4.12
N ASP A 62 10.44 1.62 4.99
CA ASP A 62 10.27 2.92 5.61
C ASP A 62 11.50 3.31 6.44
N ASN A 63 12.00 2.39 7.29
CA ASN A 63 13.22 2.57 8.05
C ASN A 63 14.45 2.77 7.16
N PHE A 64 14.52 2.05 6.03
CA PHE A 64 15.63 2.15 5.09
C PHE A 64 15.76 3.53 4.46
N LEU A 65 14.65 4.26 4.28
CA LEU A 65 14.64 5.59 3.67
C LEU A 65 15.28 6.66 4.56
N ILE A 66 15.36 6.44 5.87
CA ILE A 66 15.96 7.39 6.82
C ILE A 66 17.44 7.60 6.49
N ASN A 67 17.91 8.85 6.52
CA ASN A 67 19.27 9.28 6.18
C ASN A 67 19.69 9.07 4.72
N LYS A 68 18.78 8.69 3.82
CA LYS A 68 19.06 8.63 2.37
C LYS A 68 19.08 10.01 1.75
N GLU A 69 19.71 10.11 0.59
CA GLU A 69 19.87 11.33 -0.20
C GLU A 69 18.87 11.39 -1.34
N LEU A 70 18.51 12.61 -1.76
CA LEU A 70 17.64 12.82 -2.92
C LEU A 70 18.32 12.45 -4.23
N ASN A 71 17.53 12.09 -5.22
CA ASN A 71 17.94 11.84 -6.60
C ASN A 71 18.99 10.73 -6.78
N LYS A 72 19.18 9.90 -5.77
CA LYS A 72 20.06 8.74 -5.81
C LYS A 72 19.22 7.46 -5.88
N GLY A 73 19.63 6.54 -6.75
CA GLY A 73 19.04 5.20 -6.82
C GLY A 73 19.54 4.33 -5.67
N TYR A 74 18.63 3.61 -5.06
CA TYR A 74 18.89 2.66 -3.98
C TYR A 74 18.29 1.31 -4.32
N LYS A 75 18.96 0.26 -3.84
CA LYS A 75 18.45 -1.10 -3.92
C LYS A 75 18.47 -1.73 -2.54
N ILE A 76 17.40 -2.41 -2.18
CA ILE A 76 17.29 -3.15 -0.93
C ILE A 76 16.61 -4.49 -1.20
N GLU A 77 17.09 -5.53 -0.54
CA GLU A 77 16.47 -6.84 -0.51
C GLU A 77 15.90 -7.09 0.89
N LEU A 78 14.67 -7.55 0.92
CA LEU A 78 13.94 -7.84 2.16
C LEU A 78 13.63 -9.33 2.23
N SER A 79 13.96 -9.94 3.36
CA SER A 79 13.64 -11.33 3.62
C SER A 79 12.14 -11.51 3.90
N PRO A 80 11.62 -12.76 3.83
CA PRO A 80 10.23 -13.02 4.16
C PRO A 80 9.83 -12.51 5.55
N GLU A 81 10.70 -12.66 6.55
CA GLU A 81 10.46 -12.23 7.93
C GLU A 81 10.29 -10.71 8.06
N GLN A 82 10.97 -9.97 7.19
CA GLN A 82 10.92 -8.50 7.12
C GLN A 82 9.71 -7.98 6.34
N THR A 83 8.90 -8.87 5.73
CA THR A 83 7.79 -8.50 4.85
C THR A 83 6.51 -9.24 5.22
N PHE A 84 6.12 -10.23 4.43
CA PHE A 84 4.85 -10.96 4.57
C PHE A 84 4.98 -12.27 5.36
N GLY A 85 6.13 -12.48 6.02
CA GLY A 85 6.43 -13.67 6.81
C GLY A 85 6.75 -14.91 5.98
N ASN A 86 7.18 -15.95 6.68
CA ASN A 86 7.41 -17.25 6.07
C ASN A 86 6.10 -17.94 5.73
N ARG A 87 6.15 -18.81 4.74
CA ARG A 87 5.00 -19.60 4.35
C ARG A 87 4.61 -20.57 5.46
N ASN A 88 3.35 -20.55 5.88
CA ASN A 88 2.82 -21.38 6.95
C ASN A 88 2.05 -22.57 6.35
N ASN A 89 2.55 -23.79 6.56
CA ASN A 89 1.90 -25.01 6.08
C ASN A 89 0.52 -25.25 6.72
N LYS A 90 0.26 -24.69 7.92
CA LYS A 90 -1.06 -24.76 8.57
C LYS A 90 -2.14 -23.97 7.81
N LEU A 91 -1.75 -23.03 6.97
CA LEU A 91 -2.64 -22.27 6.09
C LEU A 91 -2.87 -22.95 4.74
N ILE A 92 -2.26 -24.11 4.50
CA ILE A 92 -2.54 -24.91 3.31
C ILE A 92 -3.55 -25.97 3.72
N LYS A 93 -4.76 -25.93 3.13
CA LYS A 93 -5.89 -26.80 3.49
C LYS A 93 -6.30 -27.66 2.31
N THR A 94 -6.67 -28.89 2.61
CA THR A 94 -7.28 -29.79 1.62
C THR A 94 -8.76 -29.90 1.91
N LEU A 95 -9.59 -29.57 0.93
CA LEU A 95 -11.03 -29.71 0.98
C LEU A 95 -11.49 -30.82 0.02
N ASN A 96 -12.65 -31.44 0.34
CA ASN A 96 -13.31 -32.33 -0.60
C ASN A 96 -13.91 -31.51 -1.75
N THR A 97 -13.52 -31.82 -2.98
CA THR A 97 -13.98 -31.11 -4.19
C THR A 97 -15.49 -31.11 -4.32
N GLN A 98 -16.17 -32.19 -3.90
CA GLN A 98 -17.62 -32.26 -3.94
C GLN A 98 -18.30 -31.21 -3.05
N ASN A 99 -17.69 -30.84 -1.92
CA ASN A 99 -18.24 -29.79 -1.06
C ASN A 99 -18.24 -28.42 -1.75
N LEU A 100 -17.25 -28.14 -2.57
CA LEU A 100 -17.18 -26.92 -3.39
C LEU A 100 -18.21 -26.98 -4.53
N LEU A 101 -18.32 -28.12 -5.20
CA LEU A 101 -19.32 -28.31 -6.26
C LEU A 101 -20.78 -28.18 -5.75
N LYS A 102 -21.08 -28.66 -4.55
CA LYS A 102 -22.41 -28.45 -3.90
C LYS A 102 -22.70 -26.96 -3.67
N GLN A 103 -21.65 -26.12 -3.46
CA GLN A 103 -21.76 -24.67 -3.36
C GLN A 103 -21.71 -23.96 -4.73
N LYS A 104 -21.85 -24.74 -5.83
CA LYS A 104 -21.76 -24.23 -7.22
C LYS A 104 -20.40 -23.62 -7.57
N ILE A 105 -19.34 -23.96 -6.84
CA ILE A 105 -17.98 -23.57 -7.12
C ILE A 105 -17.30 -24.69 -7.90
N ASN A 106 -16.88 -24.42 -9.14
CA ASN A 106 -16.12 -25.36 -9.97
C ASN A 106 -14.62 -25.05 -9.83
N PRO A 107 -13.88 -25.76 -8.95
CA PRO A 107 -12.52 -25.39 -8.61
C PRO A 107 -11.54 -25.78 -9.72
N TYR A 108 -10.58 -24.86 -10.00
CA TYR A 108 -9.46 -25.10 -10.90
C TYR A 108 -8.16 -24.46 -10.32
N PRO A 109 -6.99 -24.98 -10.66
CA PRO A 109 -5.71 -24.41 -10.22
C PRO A 109 -5.59 -22.93 -10.61
N GLY A 110 -5.14 -22.07 -9.66
CA GLY A 110 -5.05 -20.63 -9.83
C GLY A 110 -6.32 -19.85 -9.45
N MET A 111 -7.47 -20.52 -9.29
CA MET A 111 -8.70 -19.85 -8.86
C MET A 111 -8.54 -19.24 -7.47
N GLN A 112 -8.94 -17.98 -7.32
CA GLN A 112 -9.09 -17.34 -6.03
C GLN A 112 -10.43 -17.72 -5.40
N LEU A 113 -10.40 -18.06 -4.13
CA LEU A 113 -11.57 -18.52 -3.39
C LEU A 113 -11.65 -17.81 -2.05
N ASN A 114 -12.81 -17.21 -1.77
CA ASN A 114 -13.11 -16.61 -0.47
C ASN A 114 -13.91 -17.62 0.37
N LEU A 115 -13.35 -18.02 1.50
CA LEU A 115 -14.02 -18.87 2.50
C LEU A 115 -14.15 -18.09 3.81
N GLY A 116 -15.32 -17.50 4.02
CA GLY A 116 -15.55 -16.57 5.12
C GLY A 116 -14.66 -15.32 4.95
N ASN A 117 -13.81 -15.04 5.94
CA ASN A 117 -12.89 -13.89 5.91
C ASN A 117 -11.51 -14.23 5.35
N LEU A 118 -11.31 -15.44 4.83
CA LEU A 118 -10.02 -15.89 4.32
C LEU A 118 -10.07 -15.98 2.80
N MET A 119 -9.13 -15.32 2.13
CA MET A 119 -8.88 -15.47 0.70
C MET A 119 -7.81 -16.53 0.49
N GLY A 120 -8.08 -17.54 -0.33
CA GLY A 120 -7.13 -18.58 -0.69
C GLY A 120 -6.99 -18.76 -2.19
N ILE A 121 -5.89 -19.34 -2.62
CA ILE A 121 -5.63 -19.71 -4.01
C ILE A 121 -5.62 -21.23 -4.12
N ILE A 122 -6.41 -21.77 -5.04
CA ILE A 122 -6.43 -23.21 -5.34
C ILE A 122 -5.12 -23.57 -6.02
N ARG A 123 -4.35 -24.49 -5.42
CA ARG A 123 -3.07 -24.96 -5.95
C ARG A 123 -3.21 -26.18 -6.84
N SER A 124 -4.09 -27.10 -6.45
CA SER A 124 -4.37 -28.30 -7.24
C SER A 124 -5.77 -28.84 -6.97
N VAL A 125 -6.31 -29.53 -7.96
CA VAL A 125 -7.56 -30.30 -7.87
C VAL A 125 -7.26 -31.69 -8.40
N THR A 126 -7.22 -32.68 -7.51
CA THR A 126 -6.80 -34.04 -7.87
C THR A 126 -7.57 -35.07 -7.03
N ASN A 127 -8.06 -36.12 -7.65
CA ASN A 127 -8.72 -37.25 -6.96
C ASN A 127 -9.82 -36.84 -5.96
N GLY A 128 -10.67 -35.88 -6.33
CA GLY A 128 -11.75 -35.38 -5.48
C GLY A 128 -11.29 -34.51 -4.30
N ARG A 129 -10.02 -34.10 -4.28
CA ARG A 129 -9.42 -33.22 -3.28
C ARG A 129 -8.97 -31.92 -3.93
N THR A 130 -9.29 -30.80 -3.28
CA THR A 130 -8.86 -29.45 -3.68
C THR A 130 -7.90 -28.90 -2.63
N LEU A 131 -6.65 -28.65 -3.02
CA LEU A 131 -5.64 -28.04 -2.17
C LEU A 131 -5.71 -26.52 -2.30
N ILE A 132 -5.94 -25.84 -1.18
CA ILE A 132 -6.08 -24.38 -1.12
C ILE A 132 -5.02 -23.81 -0.20
N ASP A 133 -4.36 -22.76 -0.67
CA ASP A 133 -3.32 -22.03 0.04
C ASP A 133 -3.85 -20.66 0.45
N PHE A 134 -3.98 -20.44 1.75
CA PHE A 134 -4.42 -19.19 2.37
C PHE A 134 -3.25 -18.27 2.81
N ASN A 135 -2.01 -18.64 2.48
CA ASN A 135 -0.89 -17.74 2.71
C ASN A 135 -0.97 -16.49 1.83
N HIS A 136 -0.41 -15.40 2.31
CA HIS A 136 -0.23 -14.22 1.47
C HIS A 136 0.55 -14.60 0.20
N PRO A 137 0.21 -14.09 -1.00
CA PRO A 137 0.89 -14.44 -2.26
C PRO A 137 2.40 -14.23 -2.27
N LEU A 138 2.88 -13.28 -1.46
CA LEU A 138 4.30 -12.96 -1.30
C LEU A 138 4.96 -13.60 -0.07
N ALA A 139 4.21 -14.38 0.75
CA ALA A 139 4.80 -15.10 1.89
C ALA A 139 5.88 -16.10 1.45
N GLY A 140 7.00 -16.12 2.17
CA GLY A 140 8.16 -16.98 1.87
C GLY A 140 9.01 -16.50 0.70
N LYS A 141 8.75 -15.31 0.14
CA LYS A 141 9.51 -14.76 -0.99
C LYS A 141 10.44 -13.65 -0.52
N VAL A 142 11.67 -13.65 -1.02
CA VAL A 142 12.59 -12.52 -0.88
C VAL A 142 12.18 -11.45 -1.89
N LEU A 143 11.99 -10.23 -1.42
CA LEU A 143 11.58 -9.09 -2.25
C LEU A 143 12.77 -8.17 -2.51
N SER A 144 12.88 -7.66 -3.73
CA SER A 144 13.90 -6.69 -4.13
C SER A 144 13.20 -5.40 -4.55
N TYR A 145 13.60 -4.31 -3.92
CA TYR A 145 13.12 -2.97 -4.25
C TYR A 145 14.25 -2.14 -4.86
N GLU A 146 13.98 -1.55 -6.00
CA GLU A 146 14.76 -0.47 -6.59
C GLU A 146 13.95 0.80 -6.41
N LEU A 147 14.54 1.81 -5.75
CA LEU A 147 13.82 3.02 -5.37
C LEU A 147 14.65 4.27 -5.55
N LYS A 148 13.97 5.38 -5.79
CA LYS A 148 14.57 6.71 -5.93
C LYS A 148 13.69 7.73 -5.22
N ILE A 149 14.28 8.50 -4.31
CA ILE A 149 13.63 9.63 -3.66
C ILE A 149 13.81 10.84 -4.56
N ILE A 150 12.72 11.38 -5.09
CA ILE A 150 12.75 12.47 -6.05
C ILE A 150 12.93 13.81 -5.33
N GLU A 151 12.04 14.08 -4.36
CA GLU A 151 12.00 15.35 -3.65
C GLU A 151 11.40 15.20 -2.26
N ILE A 152 11.64 16.17 -1.39
CA ILE A 152 10.93 16.36 -0.13
C ILE A 152 9.79 17.34 -0.41
N ILE A 153 8.59 16.96 -0.05
CA ILE A 153 7.39 17.78 -0.21
C ILE A 153 7.34 18.80 0.92
N GLU A 154 7.33 20.06 0.57
CA GLU A 154 7.23 21.18 1.53
C GLU A 154 5.83 21.79 1.55
N ASP A 155 5.05 21.67 0.45
CA ASP A 155 3.69 22.16 0.34
C ASP A 155 2.73 21.47 1.33
N PRO A 156 2.13 22.21 2.30
CA PRO A 156 1.21 21.63 3.28
C PRO A 156 -0.02 20.98 2.65
N LYS A 157 -0.48 21.46 1.48
CA LYS A 157 -1.63 20.91 0.78
C LYS A 157 -1.31 19.51 0.25
N LEU A 158 -0.19 19.35 -0.44
CA LEU A 158 0.24 18.04 -0.95
C LEU A 158 0.54 17.05 0.17
N LYS A 159 1.13 17.51 1.30
CA LYS A 159 1.32 16.70 2.50
C LYS A 159 -0.01 16.19 3.03
N LEU A 160 -1.01 17.08 3.16
CA LEU A 160 -2.31 16.72 3.70
C LEU A 160 -3.08 15.78 2.77
N GLU A 161 -3.11 16.06 1.47
CA GLU A 161 -3.74 15.20 0.46
C GLU A 161 -3.18 13.78 0.49
N SER A 162 -1.85 13.67 0.51
CA SER A 162 -1.19 12.35 0.54
C SER A 162 -1.44 11.61 1.86
N LEU A 163 -1.35 12.29 3.00
CA LEU A 163 -1.63 11.70 4.32
C LEU A 163 -3.06 11.15 4.40
N LEU A 164 -4.04 11.92 3.97
CA LEU A 164 -5.44 11.51 3.97
C LEU A 164 -5.70 10.36 3.00
N LYS A 165 -5.13 10.43 1.78
CA LYS A 165 -5.22 9.36 0.79
C LYS A 165 -4.63 8.05 1.31
N ASN A 166 -3.44 8.10 1.91
CA ASN A 166 -2.76 6.91 2.42
C ASN A 166 -3.43 6.34 3.68
N THR A 167 -4.01 7.20 4.54
CA THR A 167 -4.66 6.77 5.79
C THR A 167 -6.08 6.25 5.57
N LEU A 168 -6.86 6.90 4.70
CA LEU A 168 -8.28 6.62 4.49
C LEU A 168 -8.57 5.85 3.20
N ASN A 169 -7.55 5.72 2.33
CA ASN A 169 -7.65 5.11 0.99
C ASN A 169 -8.73 5.76 0.09
N VAL A 170 -8.94 7.07 0.26
CA VAL A 170 -9.87 7.87 -0.53
C VAL A 170 -9.24 9.20 -0.93
N GLU A 171 -9.59 9.71 -2.09
CA GLU A 171 -9.24 11.07 -2.50
C GLU A 171 -10.31 12.01 -1.98
N LEU A 172 -9.89 13.04 -1.26
CA LEU A 172 -10.78 14.01 -0.62
C LEU A 172 -10.56 15.39 -1.20
N GLU A 173 -11.66 16.13 -1.32
CA GLU A 173 -11.57 17.56 -1.55
C GLU A 173 -11.18 18.26 -0.24
N LEU A 174 -10.22 19.16 -0.33
CA LEU A 174 -9.79 19.99 0.79
C LEU A 174 -9.35 21.36 0.32
N GLU A 175 -9.43 22.32 1.22
CA GLU A 175 -8.98 23.68 1.03
C GLU A 175 -8.04 24.06 2.17
N ILE A 176 -7.03 24.87 1.86
CA ILE A 176 -6.16 25.46 2.88
C ILE A 176 -6.24 26.97 2.74
N ASN A 177 -6.65 27.61 3.83
CA ASN A 177 -6.70 29.06 3.98
C ASN A 177 -5.71 29.44 5.08
N GLU A 178 -4.58 30.03 4.71
CA GLU A 178 -3.47 30.33 5.62
C GLU A 178 -3.02 29.09 6.39
N LYS A 179 -3.35 28.99 7.69
CA LYS A 179 -3.01 27.88 8.57
C LYS A 179 -4.21 26.98 8.92
N THR A 180 -5.32 27.15 8.23
CA THR A 180 -6.54 26.37 8.45
C THR A 180 -6.79 25.44 7.28
N ALA A 181 -6.88 24.15 7.55
CA ALA A 181 -7.29 23.14 6.58
C ALA A 181 -8.79 22.83 6.76
N ILE A 182 -9.51 22.88 5.66
CA ILE A 182 -10.93 22.49 5.57
C ILE A 182 -10.99 21.19 4.77
N ILE A 183 -11.47 20.13 5.40
CA ILE A 183 -11.55 18.79 4.82
C ILE A 183 -13.03 18.42 4.66
N TYR A 184 -13.45 18.13 3.43
CA TYR A 184 -14.85 17.78 3.15
C TYR A 184 -15.10 16.29 3.36
N LEU A 185 -15.24 15.91 4.64
CA LEU A 185 -15.49 14.55 5.08
C LEU A 185 -16.26 14.54 6.39
N GLU A 186 -17.25 13.66 6.52
CA GLU A 186 -17.93 13.39 7.80
C GLU A 186 -17.30 12.15 8.46
N LEU A 187 -16.87 12.30 9.70
CA LEU A 187 -16.27 11.23 10.50
C LEU A 187 -16.92 11.18 11.90
N PRO A 188 -16.91 10.03 12.57
CA PRO A 188 -17.19 9.98 14.00
C PRO A 188 -16.23 10.86 14.78
N LYS A 189 -16.72 11.59 15.81
CA LYS A 189 -15.91 12.56 16.58
C LYS A 189 -14.58 12.00 17.09
N THR A 190 -14.58 10.77 17.57
CA THR A 190 -13.37 10.11 18.06
C THR A 190 -12.32 9.86 16.96
N THR A 191 -12.74 9.60 15.73
CA THR A 191 -11.86 9.44 14.57
C THR A 191 -11.37 10.81 14.09
N GLU A 192 -12.25 11.79 14.10
CA GLU A 192 -11.93 13.18 13.74
C GLU A 192 -10.83 13.75 14.65
N GLU A 193 -10.96 13.58 15.98
CA GLU A 193 -9.96 14.04 16.95
C GLU A 193 -8.60 13.39 16.73
N LYS A 194 -8.56 12.06 16.58
CA LYS A 194 -7.31 11.33 16.29
C LYS A 194 -6.64 11.80 15.00
N LEU A 195 -7.43 12.07 13.98
CA LEU A 195 -6.90 12.52 12.69
C LEU A 195 -6.39 13.96 12.78
N LYS A 196 -7.07 14.85 13.51
CA LYS A 196 -6.60 16.21 13.82
C LYS A 196 -5.25 16.19 14.52
N ASP A 197 -5.10 15.35 15.54
CA ASP A 197 -3.85 15.24 16.29
C ASP A 197 -2.72 14.72 15.39
N LEU A 198 -2.99 13.74 14.54
CA LEU A 198 -2.03 13.21 13.58
C LEU A 198 -1.60 14.28 12.57
N ILE A 199 -2.56 15.01 11.98
CA ILE A 199 -2.28 16.09 11.01
C ILE A 199 -1.41 17.16 11.65
N LYS A 200 -1.78 17.68 12.83
CA LYS A 200 -0.99 18.70 13.53
C LYS A 200 0.42 18.24 13.88
N LYS A 201 0.56 16.98 14.23
CA LYS A 201 1.88 16.38 14.52
C LYS A 201 2.78 16.32 13.28
N LEU A 202 2.22 15.95 12.12
CA LEU A 202 2.99 15.70 10.90
C LEU A 202 3.11 16.93 10.00
N ILE A 203 2.14 17.87 10.10
CA ILE A 203 2.07 19.09 9.30
C ILE A 203 1.87 20.27 10.26
N PRO A 204 2.88 20.65 11.03
CA PRO A 204 2.76 21.68 12.06
C PRO A 204 2.42 23.06 11.51
N GLU A 205 2.58 23.27 10.20
CA GLU A 205 2.15 24.49 9.51
C GLU A 205 0.62 24.70 9.55
N LEU A 206 -0.16 23.61 9.79
CA LEU A 206 -1.61 23.63 9.90
C LEU A 206 -2.03 23.67 11.37
N GLU A 207 -2.44 24.86 11.84
CA GLU A 207 -2.85 25.09 13.23
C GLU A 207 -4.31 24.66 13.48
N ASN A 208 -5.19 24.86 12.49
CA ASN A 208 -6.61 24.57 12.59
C ASN A 208 -7.04 23.54 11.53
N ILE A 209 -7.74 22.49 11.98
CA ILE A 209 -8.27 21.45 11.11
C ILE A 209 -9.78 21.38 11.30
N VAL A 210 -10.53 21.60 10.24
CA VAL A 210 -11.99 21.61 10.23
C VAL A 210 -12.49 20.49 9.31
N PHE A 211 -13.28 19.58 9.86
CA PHE A 211 -14.03 18.61 9.07
C PHE A 211 -15.46 19.09 8.87
N GLN A 212 -15.95 19.08 7.66
CA GLN A 212 -17.32 19.49 7.36
C GLN A 212 -17.89 18.74 6.16
N LYS A 213 -19.22 18.68 6.09
CA LYS A 213 -19.92 18.10 4.96
C LYS A 213 -19.73 18.95 3.70
N LYS A 214 -19.50 18.31 2.56
CA LYS A 214 -19.50 19.01 1.27
C LYS A 214 -20.86 19.70 1.07
N ARG A 215 -20.87 21.02 0.92
CA ARG A 215 -22.09 21.72 0.51
C ARG A 215 -22.40 21.34 -0.94
N THR A 216 -23.43 20.56 -1.15
CA THR A 216 -23.99 20.36 -2.50
C THR A 216 -24.47 21.75 -2.97
N LYS A 217 -23.78 22.30 -3.97
CA LYS A 217 -24.34 23.47 -4.68
C LYS A 217 -25.69 23.04 -5.27
N LYS A 218 -26.78 23.68 -4.81
CA LYS A 218 -28.10 23.59 -5.46
C LYS A 218 -28.02 24.22 -6.84
#